data_21849791937c33b6781085e98558b609
#
_entry.id   21849791937c33b6781085e98558b609
#
_cell.length_a   1.000
_cell.length_b   1.000
_cell.length_c   1.000
_cell.angle_alpha   90.00
_cell.angle_beta   90.00
_cell.angle_gamma   90.00
#
_symmetry.space_group_name_H-M   'P 1'
#
loop_
_entity.id
_entity.type
_entity.pdbx_description
1 polymer ?
#
loop_
_entity_poly.entity_id
_entity_poly.type
_entity_poly.pdbx_seq_one_letter_code
_entity_poly.pdbx_strand_id
1 'polypeptide(L)'
;MKNIAIITARSGSKGLKDKNIRILNGKPLMAYTIEAAIKSGMFDEIMVSTDSKEYASVAIKYGAKVPFLRTKKNSDDNASSWDVVKEVVKKYKDMGKEFNTVCMLQPTSPLRIAEDIVNGYKLFNEKKADTVIAVCETQHSPLWSNTLDENNCMKGFISDDILNCPRQKLQQYYRINGALYIRKISTLYNEGNMYDCNCYAYVMPRERSVDIDTMLDFRIAQAMMER
;
A
#
# COMPACT_ATOMS: atom_id res chain seq x y z
N MET A 1 4.21 -7.02 21.41
CA MET A 1 3.23 -6.08 20.79
C MET A 1 2.41 -6.91 19.83
N LYS A 2 1.07 -6.85 19.90
CA LYS A 2 0.21 -7.61 18.97
C LYS A 2 -0.02 -6.80 17.70
N ASN A 3 0.34 -7.36 16.56
CA ASN A 3 0.27 -6.69 15.26
C ASN A 3 -0.69 -7.42 14.32
N ILE A 4 -1.49 -6.66 13.56
CA ILE A 4 -2.35 -7.21 12.50
C ILE A 4 -1.93 -6.67 11.13
N ALA A 5 -1.79 -7.57 10.15
CA ALA A 5 -1.74 -7.19 8.74
C ALA A 5 -3.15 -7.17 8.15
N ILE A 6 -3.51 -6.09 7.48
CA ILE A 6 -4.77 -5.96 6.73
C ILE A 6 -4.44 -5.76 5.26
N ILE A 7 -4.80 -6.76 4.45
CA ILE A 7 -4.61 -6.75 3.00
C ILE A 7 -5.95 -6.36 2.36
N THR A 8 -6.00 -5.21 1.70
CA THR A 8 -7.26 -4.67 1.14
C THR A 8 -7.45 -5.13 -0.30
N ALA A 9 -8.35 -6.09 -0.53
CA ALA A 9 -8.57 -6.73 -1.83
C ALA A 9 -10.05 -6.77 -2.22
N ARG A 10 -10.62 -5.62 -2.67
CA ARG A 10 -11.99 -5.59 -3.21
C ARG A 10 -12.07 -6.22 -4.60
N SER A 11 -13.24 -6.77 -4.97
CA SER A 11 -13.48 -7.42 -6.27
C SER A 11 -13.70 -6.43 -7.42
N GLY A 12 -14.24 -5.24 -7.15
CA GLY A 12 -14.63 -4.24 -8.17
C GLY A 12 -13.49 -3.35 -8.67
N SER A 13 -12.36 -3.91 -9.10
CA SER A 13 -11.24 -3.11 -9.63
C SER A 13 -11.55 -2.53 -11.02
N LYS A 14 -11.54 -1.19 -11.17
CA LYS A 14 -11.87 -0.49 -12.44
C LYS A 14 -10.75 -0.55 -13.48
N GLY A 15 -9.51 -0.32 -13.09
CA GLY A 15 -8.37 -0.23 -14.02
C GLY A 15 -7.98 -1.58 -14.61
N LEU A 16 -7.98 -2.64 -13.84
CA LEU A 16 -7.70 -4.00 -14.27
C LEU A 16 -8.70 -4.94 -13.60
N LYS A 17 -9.61 -5.52 -14.40
CA LYS A 17 -10.66 -6.43 -13.92
C LYS A 17 -10.04 -7.60 -13.16
N ASP A 18 -10.62 -7.92 -12.00
CA ASP A 18 -10.21 -9.01 -11.10
C ASP A 18 -8.72 -8.97 -10.72
N LYS A 19 -8.15 -7.77 -10.65
CA LYS A 19 -6.72 -7.50 -10.44
C LYS A 19 -6.12 -8.35 -9.33
N ASN A 20 -6.77 -8.40 -8.16
CA ASN A 20 -6.22 -9.03 -6.97
C ASN A 20 -6.09 -10.56 -7.04
N ILE A 21 -6.90 -11.21 -7.89
CA ILE A 21 -6.82 -12.66 -8.12
C ILE A 21 -6.20 -13.01 -9.48
N ARG A 22 -5.81 -12.01 -10.29
CA ARG A 22 -5.17 -12.24 -11.57
C ARG A 22 -3.83 -12.93 -11.40
N ILE A 23 -3.56 -13.93 -12.25
CA ILE A 23 -2.34 -14.73 -12.16
C ILE A 23 -1.14 -13.92 -12.68
N LEU A 24 -0.20 -13.69 -11.80
CA LEU A 24 1.12 -13.10 -12.05
C LEU A 24 2.16 -14.19 -11.77
N ASN A 25 2.94 -14.60 -12.80
CA ASN A 25 3.96 -15.64 -12.67
C ASN A 25 3.52 -16.86 -11.84
N GLY A 26 2.35 -17.44 -12.20
CA GLY A 26 1.83 -18.68 -11.62
C GLY A 26 1.05 -18.53 -10.30
N LYS A 27 0.93 -17.32 -9.72
CA LYS A 27 0.18 -17.07 -8.49
C LYS A 27 -0.80 -15.91 -8.62
N PRO A 28 -1.96 -15.92 -7.90
CA PRO A 28 -2.81 -14.74 -7.79
C PRO A 28 -2.03 -13.54 -7.21
N LEU A 29 -2.30 -12.34 -7.72
CA LEU A 29 -1.60 -11.12 -7.30
C LEU A 29 -1.56 -10.94 -5.78
N MET A 30 -2.70 -11.13 -5.08
CA MET A 30 -2.75 -10.99 -3.62
C MET A 30 -1.90 -12.01 -2.87
N ALA A 31 -1.56 -13.14 -3.47
CA ALA A 31 -0.77 -14.19 -2.83
C ALA A 31 0.65 -13.71 -2.48
N TYR A 32 1.26 -12.88 -3.32
CA TYR A 32 2.58 -12.31 -3.05
C TYR A 32 2.60 -11.48 -1.75
N THR A 33 1.54 -10.69 -1.54
CA THR A 33 1.39 -9.88 -0.32
C THR A 33 1.15 -10.75 0.90
N ILE A 34 0.31 -11.78 0.79
CA ILE A 34 0.04 -12.73 1.89
C ILE A 34 1.33 -13.47 2.27
N GLU A 35 2.05 -14.00 1.29
CA GLU A 35 3.31 -14.71 1.51
C GLU A 35 4.38 -13.82 2.15
N ALA A 36 4.53 -12.57 1.68
CA ALA A 36 5.46 -11.61 2.28
C ALA A 36 5.10 -11.30 3.73
N ALA A 37 3.80 -11.13 4.03
CA ALA A 37 3.32 -10.90 5.38
C ALA A 37 3.62 -12.12 6.30
N ILE A 38 3.35 -13.34 5.84
CA ILE A 38 3.65 -14.57 6.59
C ILE A 38 5.16 -14.71 6.82
N LYS A 39 5.97 -14.56 5.77
CA LYS A 39 7.43 -14.71 5.83
C LYS A 39 8.10 -13.66 6.74
N SER A 40 7.48 -12.50 6.91
CA SER A 40 8.03 -11.44 7.79
C SER A 40 8.02 -11.84 9.26
N GLY A 41 7.14 -12.74 9.69
CA GLY A 41 6.97 -13.13 11.09
C GLY A 41 6.49 -11.99 12.02
N MET A 42 6.06 -10.86 11.47
CA MET A 42 5.74 -9.66 12.24
C MET A 42 4.30 -9.61 12.78
N PHE A 43 3.44 -10.54 12.37
CA PHE A 43 2.00 -10.43 12.60
C PHE A 43 1.44 -11.60 13.41
N ASP A 44 0.61 -11.28 14.42
CA ASP A 44 -0.23 -12.24 15.14
C ASP A 44 -1.47 -12.64 14.34
N GLU A 45 -1.90 -11.76 13.42
CA GLU A 45 -3.04 -11.99 12.55
C GLU A 45 -2.75 -11.40 11.16
N ILE A 46 -3.03 -12.19 10.11
CA ILE A 46 -2.95 -11.73 8.71
C ILE A 46 -4.33 -11.91 8.10
N MET A 47 -5.00 -10.80 7.78
CA MET A 47 -6.37 -10.78 7.29
C MET A 47 -6.45 -10.14 5.91
N VAL A 48 -7.20 -10.77 5.01
CA VAL A 48 -7.62 -10.15 3.74
C VAL A 48 -9.03 -9.60 3.90
N SER A 49 -9.18 -8.28 3.72
CA SER A 49 -10.48 -7.62 3.67
C SER A 49 -10.99 -7.59 2.24
N THR A 50 -12.05 -8.34 1.98
CA THR A 50 -12.69 -8.45 0.66
C THR A 50 -14.22 -8.51 0.79
N ASP A 51 -14.91 -8.13 -0.26
CA ASP A 51 -16.36 -8.21 -0.43
C ASP A 51 -16.79 -9.50 -1.18
N SER A 52 -15.83 -10.23 -1.76
CA SER A 52 -16.06 -11.42 -2.60
C SER A 52 -15.74 -12.72 -1.86
N LYS A 53 -16.67 -13.69 -1.90
CA LYS A 53 -16.44 -15.05 -1.38
C LYS A 53 -15.33 -15.78 -2.17
N GLU A 54 -15.23 -15.53 -3.48
CA GLU A 54 -14.18 -16.08 -4.32
C GLU A 54 -12.80 -15.59 -3.88
N TYR A 55 -12.64 -14.27 -3.70
CA TYR A 55 -11.38 -13.68 -3.20
C TYR A 55 -11.04 -14.18 -1.80
N ALA A 56 -12.06 -14.35 -0.94
CA ALA A 56 -11.87 -14.91 0.39
C ALA A 56 -11.32 -16.36 0.32
N SER A 57 -11.87 -17.19 -0.57
CA SER A 57 -11.38 -18.55 -0.78
C SER A 57 -9.92 -18.58 -1.27
N VAL A 58 -9.55 -17.69 -2.19
CA VAL A 58 -8.18 -17.53 -2.65
C VAL A 58 -7.28 -17.10 -1.48
N ALA A 59 -7.66 -16.11 -0.70
CA ALA A 59 -6.89 -15.61 0.43
C ALA A 59 -6.62 -16.71 1.48
N ILE A 60 -7.66 -17.49 1.82
CA ILE A 60 -7.55 -18.60 2.78
C ILE A 60 -6.61 -19.68 2.26
N LYS A 61 -6.67 -20.02 0.97
CA LYS A 61 -5.77 -20.99 0.34
C LYS A 61 -4.29 -20.59 0.51
N TYR A 62 -3.97 -19.30 0.52
CA TYR A 62 -2.61 -18.79 0.70
C TYR A 62 -2.25 -18.48 2.16
N GLY A 63 -3.11 -18.83 3.13
CA GLY A 63 -2.81 -18.76 4.56
C GLY A 63 -3.26 -17.50 5.27
N ALA A 64 -3.97 -16.59 4.61
CA ALA A 64 -4.61 -15.44 5.27
C ALA A 64 -5.96 -15.85 5.88
N LYS A 65 -6.45 -15.05 6.84
CA LYS A 65 -7.78 -15.21 7.42
C LYS A 65 -8.78 -14.25 6.78
N VAL A 66 -10.04 -14.69 6.67
CA VAL A 66 -11.18 -13.88 6.23
C VAL A 66 -12.37 -14.21 7.14
N PRO A 67 -12.35 -13.77 8.41
CA PRO A 67 -13.40 -14.13 9.37
C PRO A 67 -14.75 -13.47 9.06
N PHE A 68 -14.76 -12.43 8.24
CA PHE A 68 -15.96 -11.72 7.79
C PHE A 68 -15.67 -11.02 6.44
N LEU A 69 -16.72 -10.82 5.68
CA LEU A 69 -16.66 -10.02 4.45
C LEU A 69 -16.80 -8.52 4.78
N ARG A 70 -16.24 -7.70 3.89
CA ARG A 70 -16.33 -6.25 3.92
C ARG A 70 -17.78 -5.81 3.71
N THR A 71 -18.18 -4.72 4.37
CA THR A 71 -19.52 -4.14 4.17
C THR A 71 -19.64 -3.52 2.77
N LYS A 72 -20.88 -3.42 2.25
CA LYS A 72 -21.16 -2.74 0.98
C LYS A 72 -20.68 -1.30 0.99
N LYS A 73 -20.87 -0.59 2.11
CA LYS A 73 -20.42 0.80 2.29
C LYS A 73 -18.93 0.97 2.04
N ASN A 74 -18.11 0.03 2.55
CA ASN A 74 -16.66 0.09 2.42
C ASN A 74 -16.13 -0.63 1.16
N SER A 75 -17.03 -1.15 0.32
CA SER A 75 -16.72 -1.75 -0.99
C SER A 75 -16.94 -0.78 -2.15
N ASP A 76 -17.51 0.39 -1.89
CA ASP A 76 -17.68 1.46 -2.84
C ASP A 76 -16.33 2.07 -3.27
N ASP A 77 -16.31 2.67 -4.47
CA ASP A 77 -15.14 3.37 -5.02
C ASP A 77 -14.69 4.58 -4.19
N ASN A 78 -15.62 5.20 -3.47
CA ASN A 78 -15.36 6.36 -2.61
C ASN A 78 -14.84 5.97 -1.20
N ALA A 79 -14.88 4.67 -0.84
CA ALA A 79 -14.41 4.22 0.46
C ALA A 79 -12.89 4.30 0.55
N SER A 80 -12.39 5.05 1.55
CA SER A 80 -10.96 5.10 1.78
C SER A 80 -10.43 3.76 2.31
N SER A 81 -9.18 3.43 2.00
CA SER A 81 -8.54 2.23 2.56
C SER A 81 -8.48 2.28 4.09
N TRP A 82 -8.43 3.47 4.69
CA TRP A 82 -8.43 3.65 6.13
C TRP A 82 -9.80 3.39 6.77
N ASP A 83 -10.92 3.65 6.07
CA ASP A 83 -12.25 3.28 6.56
C ASP A 83 -12.42 1.76 6.59
N VAL A 84 -11.84 1.06 5.61
CA VAL A 84 -11.75 -0.40 5.61
C VAL A 84 -10.95 -0.90 6.80
N VAL A 85 -9.79 -0.29 7.08
CA VAL A 85 -8.96 -0.65 8.24
C VAL A 85 -9.72 -0.44 9.55
N LYS A 86 -10.40 0.70 9.71
CA LYS A 86 -11.23 1.00 10.89
C LYS A 86 -12.35 -0.03 11.07
N GLU A 87 -13.03 -0.43 9.98
CA GLU A 87 -14.07 -1.47 10.02
C GLU A 87 -13.48 -2.80 10.54
N VAL A 88 -12.35 -3.21 9.99
CA VAL A 88 -11.69 -4.47 10.37
C VAL A 88 -11.28 -4.46 11.82
N VAL A 89 -10.59 -3.41 12.28
CA VAL A 89 -10.13 -3.27 13.66
C VAL A 89 -11.32 -3.30 14.63
N LYS A 90 -12.42 -2.59 14.29
CA LYS A 90 -13.63 -2.60 15.09
C LYS A 90 -14.25 -4.00 15.19
N LYS A 91 -14.42 -4.71 14.06
CA LYS A 91 -14.98 -6.08 14.05
C LYS A 91 -14.13 -7.05 14.86
N TYR A 92 -12.81 -6.96 14.80
CA TYR A 92 -11.94 -7.80 15.63
C TYR A 92 -12.10 -7.48 17.12
N LYS A 93 -12.23 -6.20 17.48
CA LYS A 93 -12.49 -5.79 18.87
C LYS A 93 -13.85 -6.34 19.36
N ASP A 94 -14.90 -6.28 18.53
CA ASP A 94 -16.21 -6.85 18.82
C ASP A 94 -16.15 -8.39 19.02
N MET A 95 -15.15 -9.06 18.41
CA MET A 95 -14.84 -10.49 18.58
C MET A 95 -13.87 -10.77 19.76
N GLY A 96 -13.55 -9.79 20.59
CA GLY A 96 -12.62 -9.92 21.74
C GLY A 96 -11.13 -9.98 21.36
N LYS A 97 -10.76 -9.58 20.15
CA LYS A 97 -9.36 -9.51 19.69
C LYS A 97 -8.90 -8.07 19.53
N GLU A 98 -7.87 -7.70 20.29
CA GLU A 98 -7.26 -6.37 20.22
C GLU A 98 -5.80 -6.46 19.77
N PHE A 99 -5.36 -5.43 19.05
CA PHE A 99 -4.00 -5.28 18.52
C PHE A 99 -3.43 -3.91 18.91
N ASN A 100 -2.11 -3.80 18.91
CA ASN A 100 -1.40 -2.54 19.17
C ASN A 100 -1.16 -1.73 17.89
N THR A 101 -0.83 -2.44 16.80
CA THR A 101 -0.58 -1.83 15.49
C THR A 101 -1.36 -2.51 14.39
N VAL A 102 -1.65 -1.76 13.37
CA VAL A 102 -2.13 -2.25 12.08
C VAL A 102 -1.09 -1.96 11.00
N CYS A 103 -0.84 -2.94 10.16
CA CYS A 103 -0.09 -2.79 8.93
C CYS A 103 -1.02 -3.00 7.74
N MET A 104 -1.36 -1.93 7.03
CA MET A 104 -2.09 -2.03 5.78
C MET A 104 -1.11 -2.33 4.65
N LEU A 105 -1.41 -3.40 3.88
CA LEU A 105 -0.60 -3.88 2.77
C LEU A 105 -1.48 -3.93 1.51
N GLN A 106 -1.07 -3.21 0.47
CA GLN A 106 -1.80 -3.26 -0.80
C GLN A 106 -1.33 -4.47 -1.65
N PRO A 107 -2.27 -5.28 -2.20
CA PRO A 107 -1.94 -6.37 -3.12
C PRO A 107 -1.24 -5.90 -4.39
N THR A 108 -1.46 -4.65 -4.77
CA THR A 108 -0.91 -4.02 -5.99
C THR A 108 0.59 -3.79 -5.95
N SER A 109 1.24 -4.05 -4.81
CA SER A 109 2.69 -3.97 -4.64
C SER A 109 3.32 -5.37 -4.49
N PRO A 110 3.30 -6.24 -5.54
CA PRO A 110 3.72 -7.64 -5.44
C PRO A 110 5.22 -7.84 -5.26
N LEU A 111 6.02 -6.81 -5.56
CA LEU A 111 7.48 -6.86 -5.45
C LEU A 111 8.00 -6.51 -4.04
N ARG A 112 7.09 -6.10 -3.12
CA ARG A 112 7.42 -5.96 -1.70
C ARG A 112 7.80 -7.33 -1.13
N ILE A 113 8.94 -7.40 -0.44
CA ILE A 113 9.45 -8.60 0.22
C ILE A 113 9.23 -8.54 1.74
N ALA A 114 9.46 -9.66 2.41
CA ALA A 114 9.32 -9.77 3.86
C ALA A 114 10.21 -8.79 4.62
N GLU A 115 11.44 -8.59 4.15
CA GLU A 115 12.42 -7.66 4.73
C GLU A 115 11.93 -6.21 4.73
N ASP A 116 11.12 -5.79 3.73
CA ASP A 116 10.56 -4.45 3.71
C ASP A 116 9.58 -4.24 4.89
N ILE A 117 8.81 -5.28 5.23
CA ILE A 117 7.91 -5.26 6.38
C ILE A 117 8.71 -5.22 7.69
N VAL A 118 9.71 -6.08 7.82
CA VAL A 118 10.59 -6.13 9.01
C VAL A 118 11.29 -4.79 9.23
N ASN A 119 11.89 -4.23 8.17
CA ASN A 119 12.58 -2.94 8.24
C ASN A 119 11.63 -1.77 8.53
N GLY A 120 10.40 -1.80 7.99
CA GLY A 120 9.36 -0.85 8.35
C GLY A 120 9.03 -0.86 9.83
N TYR A 121 8.87 -2.05 10.43
CA TYR A 121 8.65 -2.19 11.88
C TYR A 121 9.89 -1.84 12.71
N LYS A 122 11.09 -2.13 12.23
CA LYS A 122 12.34 -1.69 12.88
C LYS A 122 12.38 -0.17 12.99
N LEU A 123 12.13 0.55 11.88
CA LEU A 123 12.04 2.00 11.87
C LEU A 123 10.93 2.50 12.81
N PHE A 124 9.74 1.87 12.79
CA PHE A 124 8.62 2.19 13.65
C PHE A 124 9.00 2.15 15.13
N ASN A 125 9.72 1.11 15.55
CA ASN A 125 10.17 0.93 16.94
C ASN A 125 11.30 1.90 17.30
N GLU A 126 12.30 2.07 16.44
CA GLU A 126 13.46 2.95 16.66
C GLU A 126 13.03 4.42 16.82
N LYS A 127 12.09 4.86 15.99
CA LYS A 127 11.54 6.23 16.04
C LYS A 127 10.43 6.40 17.08
N LYS A 128 9.98 5.31 17.72
CA LYS A 128 8.75 5.29 18.53
C LYS A 128 7.57 5.91 17.77
N ALA A 129 7.53 5.67 16.47
CA ALA A 129 6.62 6.31 15.53
C ALA A 129 5.15 6.02 15.83
N ASP A 130 4.26 6.92 15.45
CA ASP A 130 2.81 6.67 15.40
C ASP A 130 2.40 6.08 14.06
N THR A 131 3.15 6.45 13.01
CA THR A 131 2.92 5.96 11.63
C THR A 131 4.26 5.80 10.90
N VAL A 132 4.38 4.74 10.09
CA VAL A 132 5.44 4.57 9.09
C VAL A 132 4.79 4.27 7.75
N ILE A 133 5.22 4.97 6.70
CA ILE A 133 4.68 4.83 5.34
C ILE A 133 5.83 4.54 4.38
N ALA A 134 5.65 3.54 3.54
CA ALA A 134 6.62 3.24 2.51
C ALA A 134 6.56 4.26 1.36
N VAL A 135 7.74 4.72 0.98
CA VAL A 135 7.97 5.62 -0.14
C VAL A 135 9.08 5.08 -1.03
N CYS A 136 9.18 5.57 -2.24
CA CYS A 136 10.35 5.36 -3.10
C CYS A 136 10.74 6.66 -3.79
N GLU A 137 11.98 6.73 -4.26
CA GLU A 137 12.44 7.85 -5.08
C GLU A 137 11.58 8.00 -6.34
N THR A 138 11.32 9.25 -6.74
CA THR A 138 10.63 9.53 -8.01
C THR A 138 11.58 9.30 -9.19
N GLN A 139 11.05 8.73 -10.28
CA GLN A 139 11.81 8.54 -11.52
C GLN A 139 12.17 9.87 -12.18
N HIS A 140 11.23 10.79 -12.15
CA HIS A 140 11.37 12.14 -12.65
C HIS A 140 11.01 13.12 -11.55
N SER A 141 11.69 14.25 -11.51
CA SER A 141 11.37 15.31 -10.54
C SER A 141 9.94 15.80 -10.76
N PRO A 142 9.10 15.93 -9.71
CA PRO A 142 7.78 16.53 -9.83
C PRO A 142 7.85 18.01 -10.27
N LEU A 143 9.03 18.66 -10.17
CA LEU A 143 9.24 20.01 -10.68
C LEU A 143 9.18 20.09 -12.22
N TRP A 144 9.25 18.94 -12.90
CA TRP A 144 9.04 18.84 -14.36
C TRP A 144 7.62 18.38 -14.73
N SER A 145 6.68 18.50 -13.82
CA SER A 145 5.30 18.09 -14.01
C SER A 145 4.36 19.24 -13.68
N ASN A 146 3.34 19.43 -14.51
CA ASN A 146 2.30 20.43 -14.27
C ASN A 146 0.99 19.99 -14.95
N THR A 147 -0.09 20.72 -14.72
CA THR A 147 -1.34 20.58 -15.45
C THR A 147 -1.27 21.36 -16.77
N LEU A 148 -2.08 20.94 -17.75
CA LEU A 148 -2.30 21.68 -18.99
C LEU A 148 -3.65 22.40 -18.94
N ASP A 149 -3.74 23.55 -19.58
CA ASP A 149 -5.01 24.21 -19.84
C ASP A 149 -5.77 23.53 -21.00
N GLU A 150 -6.97 24.01 -21.32
CA GLU A 150 -7.84 23.49 -22.39
C GLU A 150 -7.18 23.55 -23.78
N ASN A 151 -6.20 24.43 -23.98
CA ASN A 151 -5.47 24.62 -25.22
C ASN A 151 -4.14 23.86 -25.26
N ASN A 152 -3.80 23.09 -24.21
CA ASN A 152 -2.50 22.45 -24.03
C ASN A 152 -1.32 23.43 -24.05
N CYS A 153 -1.53 24.68 -23.60
CA CYS A 153 -0.50 25.71 -23.58
C CYS A 153 0.56 25.41 -22.52
N MET A 154 1.82 25.46 -22.90
CA MET A 154 2.98 25.18 -22.05
C MET A 154 3.53 26.43 -21.33
N LYS A 155 2.87 27.60 -21.46
CA LYS A 155 3.34 28.82 -20.79
C LYS A 155 3.34 28.66 -19.26
N GLY A 156 4.51 28.82 -18.64
CA GLY A 156 4.71 28.64 -17.20
C GLY A 156 4.65 27.18 -16.72
N PHE A 157 4.79 26.21 -17.64
CA PHE A 157 4.75 24.79 -17.30
C PHE A 157 5.89 24.38 -16.36
N ILE A 158 7.08 24.97 -16.56
CA ILE A 158 8.24 24.84 -15.65
C ILE A 158 8.62 26.24 -15.20
N SER A 159 8.93 26.42 -13.91
CA SER A 159 9.38 27.70 -13.35
C SER A 159 10.79 28.05 -13.82
N ASP A 160 11.08 29.35 -13.93
CA ASP A 160 12.34 29.86 -14.49
C ASP A 160 13.58 29.38 -13.73
N ASP A 161 13.49 29.21 -12.42
CA ASP A 161 14.55 28.71 -11.55
C ASP A 161 14.89 27.22 -11.81
N ILE A 162 13.94 26.47 -12.36
CA ILE A 162 14.09 25.04 -12.68
C ILE A 162 14.46 24.82 -14.15
N LEU A 163 14.07 25.74 -15.05
CA LEU A 163 14.21 25.60 -16.50
C LEU A 163 15.63 25.23 -16.96
N ASN A 164 16.64 25.84 -16.35
CA ASN A 164 18.06 25.63 -16.67
C ASN A 164 18.81 24.82 -15.59
N CYS A 165 18.10 24.21 -14.64
CA CYS A 165 18.71 23.45 -13.58
C CYS A 165 19.08 22.02 -14.08
N PRO A 166 20.37 21.63 -14.06
CA PRO A 166 20.77 20.26 -14.39
C PRO A 166 20.07 19.25 -13.46
N ARG A 167 19.62 18.11 -14.02
CA ARG A 167 18.90 17.05 -13.27
C ARG A 167 19.62 16.67 -11.96
N GLN A 168 20.95 16.59 -11.99
CA GLN A 168 21.76 16.18 -10.83
C GLN A 168 21.77 17.23 -9.70
N LYS A 169 21.35 18.48 -9.97
CA LYS A 169 21.25 19.55 -8.98
C LYS A 169 19.84 19.69 -8.40
N LEU A 170 18.85 19.01 -8.99
CA LEU A 170 17.50 19.01 -8.45
C LEU A 170 17.44 18.20 -7.14
N GLN A 171 16.67 18.69 -6.19
CA GLN A 171 16.40 17.99 -4.94
C GLN A 171 15.77 16.62 -5.23
N GLN A 172 16.17 15.59 -4.47
CA GLN A 172 15.56 14.27 -4.54
C GLN A 172 14.16 14.30 -3.95
N TYR A 173 13.20 13.81 -4.73
CA TYR A 173 11.80 13.67 -4.32
C TYR A 173 11.44 12.21 -4.12
N TYR A 174 10.47 12.00 -3.22
CA TYR A 174 9.92 10.68 -2.92
C TYR A 174 8.42 10.69 -3.17
N ARG A 175 7.90 9.53 -3.61
CA ARG A 175 6.46 9.29 -3.72
C ARG A 175 6.03 8.15 -2.81
N ILE A 176 4.81 8.19 -2.30
CA ILE A 176 4.18 7.05 -1.64
C ILE A 176 4.05 5.93 -2.67
N ASN A 177 4.45 4.69 -2.30
CA ASN A 177 4.48 3.56 -3.21
C ASN A 177 3.38 2.50 -2.96
N GLY A 178 2.50 2.73 -1.97
CA GLY A 178 1.38 1.81 -1.67
C GLY A 178 1.77 0.54 -0.92
N ALA A 179 3.06 0.23 -0.80
CA ALA A 179 3.50 -1.08 -0.35
C ALA A 179 3.26 -1.36 1.14
N LEU A 180 3.40 -0.34 2.01
CA LEU A 180 3.41 -0.52 3.46
C LEU A 180 2.90 0.72 4.18
N TYR A 181 1.95 0.54 5.11
CA TYR A 181 1.48 1.57 6.03
C TYR A 181 1.33 0.95 7.42
N ILE A 182 2.24 1.25 8.33
CA ILE A 182 2.17 0.82 9.73
C ILE A 182 1.61 1.97 10.56
N ARG A 183 0.62 1.71 11.43
CA ARG A 183 0.02 2.72 12.31
C ARG A 183 -0.34 2.13 13.67
N LYS A 184 -0.13 2.91 14.74
CA LYS A 184 -0.67 2.58 16.07
C LYS A 184 -2.19 2.60 16.03
N ILE A 185 -2.83 1.59 16.60
CA ILE A 185 -4.30 1.55 16.67
C ILE A 185 -4.84 2.65 17.58
N SER A 186 -4.11 3.03 18.62
CA SER A 186 -4.48 4.13 19.51
C SER A 186 -4.65 5.48 18.79
N THR A 187 -3.96 5.67 17.65
CA THR A 187 -4.05 6.91 16.84
C THR A 187 -4.97 6.78 15.62
N LEU A 188 -5.54 5.58 15.38
CA LEU A 188 -6.30 5.30 14.16
C LEU A 188 -7.56 6.16 14.01
N TYR A 189 -8.15 6.57 15.13
CA TYR A 189 -9.39 7.35 15.17
C TYR A 189 -9.17 8.83 15.48
N ASN A 190 -7.90 9.26 15.61
CA ASN A 190 -7.60 10.68 15.83
C ASN A 190 -8.04 11.50 14.61
N GLU A 191 -8.61 12.66 14.89
CA GLU A 191 -8.89 13.67 13.87
C GLU A 191 -7.59 14.30 13.36
N GLY A 192 -7.61 14.79 12.14
CA GLY A 192 -6.48 15.45 11.49
C GLY A 192 -5.72 14.57 10.51
N ASN A 193 -4.67 15.14 9.95
CA ASN A 193 -3.85 14.49 8.94
C ASN A 193 -2.82 13.57 9.61
N MET A 194 -2.77 12.30 9.21
CA MET A 194 -1.82 11.33 9.76
C MET A 194 -0.35 11.66 9.48
N TYR A 195 -0.07 12.58 8.57
CA TYR A 195 1.29 13.07 8.28
C TYR A 195 1.75 14.16 9.24
N ASP A 196 0.82 14.82 9.99
CA ASP A 196 1.14 15.92 10.90
C ASP A 196 1.59 15.42 12.29
N CYS A 197 1.57 14.11 12.52
CA CYS A 197 2.01 13.50 13.77
C CYS A 197 3.40 12.86 13.61
N ASN A 198 3.82 12.06 14.57
CA ASN A 198 5.09 11.31 14.59
C ASN A 198 5.11 10.24 13.46
N CYS A 199 5.16 10.69 12.19
CA CYS A 199 5.08 9.91 10.96
C CYS A 199 6.42 9.91 10.23
N TYR A 200 6.91 8.73 9.86
CA TYR A 200 8.21 8.56 9.19
C TYR A 200 8.08 7.79 7.89
N ALA A 201 8.93 8.15 6.92
CA ALA A 201 9.02 7.48 5.64
C ALA A 201 10.00 6.29 5.72
N TYR A 202 9.54 5.09 5.33
CA TYR A 202 10.41 3.96 5.02
C TYR A 202 10.73 3.97 3.53
N VAL A 203 12.00 4.23 3.19
CA VAL A 203 12.44 4.33 1.79
C VAL A 203 12.70 2.95 1.22
N MET A 204 11.87 2.51 0.29
CA MET A 204 12.03 1.27 -0.46
C MET A 204 12.77 1.50 -1.78
N PRO A 205 13.55 0.54 -2.27
CA PRO A 205 14.09 0.56 -3.62
C PRO A 205 12.98 0.68 -4.67
N ARG A 206 13.28 1.39 -5.75
CA ARG A 206 12.33 1.58 -6.87
C ARG A 206 11.93 0.26 -7.52
N GLU A 207 12.88 -0.68 -7.62
CA GLU A 207 12.70 -2.02 -8.19
C GLU A 207 11.62 -2.82 -7.46
N ARG A 208 11.39 -2.55 -6.17
CA ARG A 208 10.34 -3.19 -5.37
C ARG A 208 9.10 -2.32 -5.16
N SER A 209 9.03 -1.16 -5.82
CA SER A 209 7.99 -0.13 -5.64
C SER A 209 7.05 0.01 -6.84
N VAL A 210 6.88 -1.04 -7.63
CA VAL A 210 5.84 -1.09 -8.67
C VAL A 210 4.48 -1.20 -8.00
N ASP A 211 3.56 -0.32 -8.40
CA ASP A 211 2.15 -0.35 -8.00
C ASP A 211 1.30 -0.67 -9.25
N ILE A 212 0.55 -1.76 -9.19
CA ILE A 212 -0.19 -2.28 -10.35
C ILE A 212 -1.58 -1.64 -10.39
N ASP A 213 -1.80 -0.73 -11.32
CA ASP A 213 -3.12 -0.16 -11.63
C ASP A 213 -3.60 -0.49 -13.03
N THR A 214 -2.67 -0.64 -13.96
CA THR A 214 -2.94 -0.89 -15.39
C THR A 214 -2.32 -2.22 -15.83
N MET A 215 -2.67 -2.64 -17.07
CA MET A 215 -2.03 -3.79 -17.71
C MET A 215 -0.53 -3.54 -17.97
N LEU A 216 -0.13 -2.29 -18.20
CA LEU A 216 1.28 -1.95 -18.38
C LEU A 216 2.07 -2.22 -17.08
N ASP A 217 1.56 -1.77 -15.93
CA ASP A 217 2.19 -2.00 -14.64
C ASP A 217 2.29 -3.50 -14.33
N PHE A 218 1.24 -4.25 -14.70
CA PHE A 218 1.21 -5.71 -14.54
C PHE A 218 2.34 -6.39 -15.33
N ARG A 219 2.55 -5.99 -16.59
CA ARG A 219 3.64 -6.51 -17.42
C ARG A 219 5.02 -6.10 -16.90
N ILE A 220 5.15 -4.88 -16.39
CA ILE A 220 6.39 -4.40 -15.75
C ILE A 220 6.70 -5.28 -14.54
N ALA A 221 5.75 -5.48 -13.65
CA ALA A 221 5.93 -6.34 -12.47
C ALA A 221 6.30 -7.77 -12.87
N GLN A 222 5.65 -8.32 -13.91
CA GLN A 222 5.95 -9.66 -14.44
C GLN A 222 7.40 -9.77 -14.92
N ALA A 223 7.86 -8.84 -15.75
CA ALA A 223 9.22 -8.83 -16.26
C ALA A 223 10.28 -8.66 -15.16
N MET A 224 9.97 -7.91 -14.08
CA MET A 224 10.87 -7.72 -12.96
C MET A 224 10.98 -8.95 -12.05
N MET A 225 10.00 -9.84 -12.04
CA MET A 225 10.02 -11.10 -11.29
C MET A 225 10.76 -12.25 -12.03
N GLU A 226 10.97 -12.13 -13.33
CA GLU A 226 11.65 -13.12 -14.17
C GLU A 226 13.19 -13.05 -14.05
N ARG A 227 13.70 -12.13 -13.24
CA ARG A 227 15.13 -11.96 -12.92
C ARG A 227 15.45 -12.66 -11.58
#